data_5338dfde3160dcf3b9e64950692ae168
#
_entry.id   5338dfde3160dcf3b9e64950692ae168
#
_cell.length_a   1.000
_cell.length_b   1.000
_cell.length_c   1.000
_cell.angle_alpha   90.00
_cell.angle_beta   90.00
_cell.angle_gamma   90.00
#
_symmetry.space_group_name_H-M   'P 1'
#
loop_
_entity.id
_entity.type
_entity.pdbx_description
1 polymer ?
#
loop_
_entity_poly.entity_id
_entity_poly.type
_entity_poly.pdbx_seq_one_letter_code
_entity_poly.pdbx_strand_id
1 'polypeptide(L)'
;MEIREATASDAEAIRTIAHDSLNSTYTSFLAEETIDDATEQWYGDSFVDDLEDDRVVFLVVEDEGELVAFSQSELVGQQIHAGHLLWLHVHPDHRDSGTGVRLLVRTRETLLEKGADEIQCFVLEDNEIGNEFYRAHGFEQADQREIEIGSETFTENVYVESDLEDDGEWGAIDEVTVDGETVYVSYGEAARGSKAPFYTAYRTEERAERYAWLCGNCESIDNAMDAMGRIECNNCGNRRKATRWDSAHL
;
A
#
# COMPACT_ATOMS: atom_id res chain seq x y z
N MET A 1 13.79 -4.17 -2.94
CA MET A 1 12.77 -3.15 -2.60
C MET A 1 12.47 -3.25 -1.11
N GLU A 2 12.35 -2.12 -0.38
CA GLU A 2 12.06 -2.06 1.07
C GLU A 2 10.96 -1.01 1.29
N ILE A 3 9.98 -1.31 2.16
CA ILE A 3 8.93 -0.36 2.55
C ILE A 3 9.13 -0.02 4.03
N ARG A 4 9.28 1.26 4.33
CA ARG A 4 9.53 1.78 5.68
C ARG A 4 8.77 3.08 5.95
N GLU A 5 8.67 3.47 7.21
CA GLU A 5 8.19 4.81 7.55
C GLU A 5 9.15 5.89 7.01
N ALA A 6 8.58 7.00 6.55
CA ALA A 6 9.34 8.14 6.07
C ALA A 6 10.02 8.87 7.24
N THR A 7 11.09 9.57 6.92
CA THR A 7 11.82 10.45 7.84
C THR A 7 11.98 11.84 7.22
N ALA A 8 12.34 12.83 8.01
CA ALA A 8 12.58 14.18 7.50
C ALA A 8 13.61 14.25 6.36
N SER A 9 14.56 13.29 6.30
CA SER A 9 15.54 13.22 5.21
C SER A 9 14.95 12.79 3.88
N ASP A 10 13.73 12.23 3.86
CA ASP A 10 13.05 11.75 2.67
C ASP A 10 12.21 12.86 1.99
N ALA A 11 12.03 14.01 2.64
CA ALA A 11 11.12 15.07 2.22
C ALA A 11 11.38 15.57 0.78
N GLU A 12 12.62 15.74 0.36
CA GLU A 12 12.96 16.20 -1.00
C GLU A 12 12.58 15.15 -2.06
N ALA A 13 12.87 13.87 -1.78
CA ALA A 13 12.51 12.78 -2.68
C ALA A 13 10.98 12.57 -2.76
N ILE A 14 10.26 12.66 -1.64
CA ILE A 14 8.79 12.61 -1.60
C ILE A 14 8.20 13.73 -2.46
N ARG A 15 8.68 14.97 -2.32
CA ARG A 15 8.23 16.10 -3.13
C ARG A 15 8.45 15.86 -4.63
N THR A 16 9.61 15.32 -5.01
CA THR A 16 9.92 14.99 -6.41
C THR A 16 8.97 13.92 -6.95
N ILE A 17 8.76 12.84 -6.21
CA ILE A 17 7.84 11.77 -6.61
C ILE A 17 6.40 12.28 -6.71
N ALA A 18 5.95 13.11 -5.77
CA ALA A 18 4.63 13.73 -5.82
C ALA A 18 4.45 14.56 -7.08
N HIS A 19 5.37 15.49 -7.34
CA HIS A 19 5.35 16.34 -8.52
C HIS A 19 5.30 15.52 -9.82
N ASP A 20 6.21 14.56 -10.00
CA ASP A 20 6.29 13.78 -11.23
C ASP A 20 5.07 12.85 -11.42
N SER A 21 4.58 12.27 -10.32
CA SER A 21 3.37 11.45 -10.34
C SER A 21 2.13 12.26 -10.67
N LEU A 22 1.96 13.44 -10.05
CA LEU A 22 0.82 14.34 -10.31
C LEU A 22 0.85 14.83 -11.76
N ASN A 23 2.00 15.31 -12.26
CA ASN A 23 2.14 15.75 -13.63
C ASN A 23 1.82 14.63 -14.63
N SER A 24 2.31 13.41 -14.38
CA SER A 24 2.04 12.28 -15.26
C SER A 24 0.56 11.87 -15.29
N THR A 25 -0.18 12.09 -14.21
CA THR A 25 -1.56 11.58 -14.06
C THR A 25 -2.60 12.67 -14.35
N TYR A 26 -2.38 13.91 -13.88
CA TYR A 26 -3.43 14.93 -13.76
C TYR A 26 -3.37 16.01 -14.85
N THR A 27 -2.31 16.12 -15.64
CA THR A 27 -2.18 17.15 -16.71
C THR A 27 -3.23 17.03 -17.81
N SER A 28 -3.98 15.94 -17.89
CA SER A 28 -5.09 15.76 -18.82
C SER A 28 -6.33 16.59 -18.45
N PHE A 29 -6.49 16.97 -17.17
CA PHE A 29 -7.65 17.70 -16.65
C PHE A 29 -7.32 18.79 -15.63
N LEU A 30 -6.10 18.87 -15.11
CA LEU A 30 -5.60 19.98 -14.29
C LEU A 30 -4.55 20.79 -15.04
N ALA A 31 -4.55 22.11 -14.82
CA ALA A 31 -3.48 22.96 -15.34
C ALA A 31 -2.16 22.69 -14.59
N GLU A 32 -1.04 22.79 -15.29
CA GLU A 32 0.29 22.60 -14.71
C GLU A 32 0.55 23.53 -13.52
N GLU A 33 0.15 24.80 -13.61
CA GLU A 33 0.25 25.77 -12.52
C GLU A 33 -0.55 25.32 -11.27
N THR A 34 -1.71 24.69 -11.45
CA THR A 34 -2.53 24.15 -10.35
C THR A 34 -1.84 22.95 -9.68
N ILE A 35 -1.16 22.11 -10.48
CA ILE A 35 -0.38 20.96 -9.96
C ILE A 35 0.83 21.45 -9.15
N ASP A 36 1.55 22.45 -9.65
CA ASP A 36 2.70 23.07 -8.98
C ASP A 36 2.30 23.69 -7.64
N ASP A 37 1.22 24.49 -7.65
CA ASP A 37 0.67 25.11 -6.44
C ASP A 37 0.20 24.08 -5.42
N ALA A 38 -0.47 23.01 -5.87
CA ALA A 38 -0.92 21.93 -5.01
C ALA A 38 0.27 21.14 -4.41
N THR A 39 1.29 20.87 -5.22
CA THR A 39 2.51 20.19 -4.76
C THR A 39 3.21 21.02 -3.68
N GLU A 40 3.35 22.33 -3.88
CA GLU A 40 3.97 23.22 -2.88
C GLU A 40 3.10 23.33 -1.62
N GLN A 41 1.78 23.35 -1.76
CA GLN A 41 0.86 23.42 -0.63
C GLN A 41 0.91 22.15 0.23
N TRP A 42 0.98 20.96 -0.38
CA TRP A 42 0.90 19.69 0.32
C TRP A 42 2.27 19.14 0.76
N TYR A 43 3.33 19.44 0.02
CA TYR A 43 4.67 18.89 0.25
C TYR A 43 5.74 19.98 0.36
N GLY A 44 5.35 21.25 0.63
CA GLY A 44 6.24 22.38 0.86
C GLY A 44 6.98 22.30 2.21
N ASP A 45 7.43 23.45 2.71
CA ASP A 45 8.27 23.49 3.90
C ASP A 45 7.59 22.97 5.18
N SER A 46 6.25 23.10 5.29
CA SER A 46 5.47 22.62 6.45
C SER A 46 5.29 21.11 6.48
N PHE A 47 5.50 20.41 5.37
CA PHE A 47 5.34 18.97 5.25
C PHE A 47 6.18 18.16 6.26
N VAL A 48 7.35 18.69 6.66
CA VAL A 48 8.22 18.02 7.66
C VAL A 48 7.52 17.91 9.01
N ASP A 49 6.65 18.85 9.36
CA ASP A 49 5.90 18.82 10.62
C ASP A 49 4.86 17.67 10.60
N ASP A 50 4.29 17.34 9.43
CA ASP A 50 3.36 16.22 9.27
C ASP A 50 4.03 14.86 9.50
N LEU A 51 5.33 14.74 9.19
CA LEU A 51 6.10 13.52 9.45
C LEU A 51 6.33 13.25 10.95
N GLU A 52 6.13 14.25 11.81
CA GLU A 52 6.24 14.15 13.26
C GLU A 52 4.88 13.97 13.97
N ASP A 53 3.75 14.07 13.26
CA ASP A 53 2.40 13.85 13.84
C ASP A 53 2.10 12.34 13.92
N ASP A 54 1.90 11.81 15.13
CA ASP A 54 1.58 10.39 15.39
C ASP A 54 0.30 9.89 14.69
N ARG A 55 -0.58 10.80 14.24
CA ARG A 55 -1.81 10.46 13.50
C ARG A 55 -1.59 10.34 12.00
N VAL A 56 -0.48 10.87 11.50
CA VAL A 56 -0.12 10.83 10.08
C VAL A 56 0.83 9.68 9.85
N VAL A 57 0.61 8.93 8.79
CA VAL A 57 1.43 7.78 8.40
C VAL A 57 1.96 8.00 7.01
N PHE A 58 3.27 8.19 6.91
CA PHE A 58 3.99 8.21 5.64
C PHE A 58 4.81 6.94 5.48
N LEU A 59 4.54 6.16 4.45
CA LEU A 59 5.39 5.05 4.05
C LEU A 59 6.10 5.38 2.74
N VAL A 60 7.36 5.01 2.63
CA VAL A 60 8.18 5.16 1.43
C VAL A 60 8.65 3.81 0.94
N VAL A 61 8.77 3.67 -0.36
CA VAL A 61 9.36 2.50 -1.02
C VAL A 61 10.74 2.88 -1.53
N GLU A 62 11.75 2.17 -1.04
CA GLU A 62 13.13 2.30 -1.47
C GLU A 62 13.52 1.10 -2.35
N ASP A 63 14.03 1.37 -3.54
CA ASP A 63 14.54 0.37 -4.48
C ASP A 63 15.95 0.76 -4.91
N GLU A 64 16.91 -0.16 -4.75
CA GLU A 64 18.34 0.06 -5.06
C GLU A 64 18.96 1.33 -4.44
N GLY A 65 18.38 1.82 -3.32
CA GLY A 65 18.85 3.01 -2.60
C GLY A 65 18.20 4.33 -3.05
N GLU A 66 17.20 4.26 -3.93
CA GLU A 66 16.41 5.42 -4.37
C GLU A 66 14.96 5.27 -3.92
N LEU A 67 14.29 6.37 -3.54
CA LEU A 67 12.87 6.35 -3.27
C LEU A 67 12.10 6.38 -4.58
N VAL A 68 11.15 5.42 -4.72
CA VAL A 68 10.39 5.23 -5.97
C VAL A 68 8.87 5.39 -5.78
N ALA A 69 8.39 5.36 -4.54
CA ALA A 69 6.97 5.53 -4.23
C ALA A 69 6.78 5.98 -2.78
N PHE A 70 5.62 6.55 -2.48
CA PHE A 70 5.19 6.80 -1.11
C PHE A 70 3.66 6.77 -0.97
N SER A 71 3.18 6.56 0.26
CA SER A 71 1.81 6.79 0.65
C SER A 71 1.74 7.76 1.81
N GLN A 72 0.68 8.58 1.82
CA GLN A 72 0.30 9.46 2.91
C GLN A 72 -1.07 9.06 3.41
N SER A 73 -1.18 8.87 4.71
CA SER A 73 -2.43 8.46 5.35
C SER A 73 -2.59 9.15 6.70
N GLU A 74 -3.81 9.20 7.20
CA GLU A 74 -4.10 9.73 8.53
C GLU A 74 -5.09 8.85 9.29
N LEU A 75 -4.99 8.84 10.62
CA LEU A 75 -5.96 8.23 11.52
C LEU A 75 -6.98 9.27 11.96
N VAL A 76 -8.25 9.06 11.63
CA VAL A 76 -9.35 10.00 11.86
C VAL A 76 -10.38 9.38 12.80
N GLY A 77 -10.95 10.20 13.69
CA GLY A 77 -12.02 9.80 14.58
C GLY A 77 -11.64 9.82 16.06
N GLN A 78 -12.64 9.68 16.93
CA GLN A 78 -12.47 9.68 18.40
C GLN A 78 -12.84 8.34 19.06
N GLN A 79 -13.74 7.56 18.48
CA GLN A 79 -14.23 6.28 18.98
C GLN A 79 -14.11 5.16 17.96
N ILE A 80 -14.36 5.44 16.68
CA ILE A 80 -14.08 4.57 15.55
C ILE A 80 -12.98 5.27 14.80
N HIS A 81 -11.88 4.59 14.59
CA HIS A 81 -10.74 5.14 13.90
C HIS A 81 -10.77 4.68 12.43
N ALA A 82 -11.07 5.60 11.53
CA ALA A 82 -10.89 5.35 10.11
C ALA A 82 -9.43 5.65 9.71
N GLY A 83 -8.84 4.78 8.94
CA GLY A 83 -7.58 5.01 8.25
C GLY A 83 -7.87 5.64 6.89
N HIS A 84 -7.57 6.92 6.72
CA HIS A 84 -7.72 7.62 5.45
C HIS A 84 -6.43 7.52 4.65
N LEU A 85 -6.41 6.77 3.56
CA LEU A 85 -5.34 6.80 2.58
C LEU A 85 -5.58 7.99 1.64
N LEU A 86 -4.87 9.08 1.88
CA LEU A 86 -5.01 10.34 1.16
C LEU A 86 -4.29 10.32 -0.18
N TRP A 87 -3.06 9.78 -0.21
CA TRP A 87 -2.21 9.72 -1.39
C TRP A 87 -1.45 8.41 -1.48
N LEU A 88 -1.35 7.89 -2.69
CA LEU A 88 -0.47 6.80 -3.06
C LEU A 88 0.20 7.17 -4.39
N HIS A 89 1.46 7.53 -4.33
CA HIS A 89 2.24 7.97 -5.48
C HIS A 89 3.32 6.95 -5.80
N VAL A 90 3.39 6.56 -7.08
CA VAL A 90 4.47 5.77 -7.65
C VAL A 90 5.11 6.60 -8.75
N HIS A 91 6.44 6.75 -8.68
CA HIS A 91 7.20 7.43 -9.74
C HIS A 91 6.86 6.80 -11.10
N PRO A 92 6.61 7.60 -12.16
CA PRO A 92 6.15 7.08 -13.45
C PRO A 92 7.02 5.94 -14.01
N ASP A 93 8.33 6.00 -13.85
CA ASP A 93 9.28 5.00 -14.35
C ASP A 93 9.25 3.68 -13.57
N HIS A 94 8.58 3.64 -12.41
CA HIS A 94 8.47 2.48 -11.52
C HIS A 94 7.04 1.92 -11.42
N ARG A 95 6.13 2.36 -12.31
CA ARG A 95 4.77 1.81 -12.44
C ARG A 95 4.81 0.42 -13.09
N ASP A 96 3.70 -0.29 -13.04
CA ASP A 96 3.52 -1.63 -13.63
C ASP A 96 4.51 -2.70 -13.12
N SER A 97 5.14 -2.45 -11.96
CA SER A 97 6.07 -3.36 -11.28
C SER A 97 5.50 -3.97 -9.99
N GLY A 98 4.18 -3.80 -9.74
CA GLY A 98 3.53 -4.20 -8.49
C GLY A 98 3.85 -3.29 -7.28
N THR A 99 4.68 -2.25 -7.44
CA THR A 99 5.06 -1.33 -6.36
C THR A 99 3.85 -0.68 -5.68
N GLY A 100 2.86 -0.23 -6.46
CA GLY A 100 1.64 0.40 -5.94
C GLY A 100 0.81 -0.55 -5.08
N VAL A 101 0.65 -1.80 -5.50
CA VAL A 101 -0.10 -2.83 -4.75
C VAL A 101 0.58 -3.13 -3.42
N ARG A 102 1.88 -3.35 -3.44
CA ARG A 102 2.67 -3.64 -2.22
C ARG A 102 2.63 -2.48 -1.23
N LEU A 103 2.71 -1.25 -1.73
CA LEU A 103 2.58 -0.06 -0.89
C LEU A 103 1.17 0.06 -0.31
N LEU A 104 0.11 -0.18 -1.10
CA LEU A 104 -1.28 -0.20 -0.64
C LEU A 104 -1.47 -1.21 0.49
N VAL A 105 -1.02 -2.46 0.29
CA VAL A 105 -1.09 -3.53 1.29
C VAL A 105 -0.39 -3.12 2.58
N ARG A 106 0.83 -2.61 2.46
CA ARG A 106 1.62 -2.23 3.64
C ARG A 106 1.01 -1.02 4.37
N THR A 107 0.47 -0.06 3.64
CA THR A 107 -0.25 1.09 4.21
C THR A 107 -1.47 0.63 5.00
N ARG A 108 -2.29 -0.23 4.38
CA ARG A 108 -3.45 -0.85 5.04
C ARG A 108 -3.06 -1.55 6.35
N GLU A 109 -2.07 -2.44 6.29
CA GLU A 109 -1.59 -3.16 7.49
C GLU A 109 -1.13 -2.20 8.59
N THR A 110 -0.37 -1.18 8.22
CA THR A 110 0.13 -0.18 9.16
C THR A 110 -1.01 0.61 9.83
N LEU A 111 -2.02 1.02 9.06
CA LEU A 111 -3.19 1.72 9.60
C LEU A 111 -3.99 0.83 10.56
N LEU A 112 -4.23 -0.44 10.22
CA LEU A 112 -4.89 -1.40 11.11
C LEU A 112 -4.06 -1.70 12.37
N GLU A 113 -2.73 -1.84 12.25
CA GLU A 113 -1.83 -2.00 13.41
C GLU A 113 -1.84 -0.78 14.33
N LYS A 114 -2.05 0.42 13.78
CA LYS A 114 -2.19 1.68 14.53
C LYS A 114 -3.60 1.92 15.06
N GLY A 115 -4.56 1.01 14.80
CA GLY A 115 -5.89 0.99 15.39
C GLY A 115 -7.01 1.55 14.51
N ALA A 116 -6.82 1.61 13.20
CA ALA A 116 -7.93 1.84 12.28
C ALA A 116 -8.87 0.62 12.27
N ASP A 117 -10.17 0.87 12.25
CA ASP A 117 -11.21 -0.16 12.16
C ASP A 117 -11.69 -0.37 10.71
N GLU A 118 -11.48 0.64 9.86
CA GLU A 118 -11.79 0.61 8.42
C GLU A 118 -10.78 1.45 7.63
N ILE A 119 -10.63 1.18 6.35
CA ILE A 119 -9.77 1.96 5.45
C ILE A 119 -10.63 2.64 4.38
N GLN A 120 -10.39 3.94 4.22
CA GLN A 120 -11.00 4.75 3.18
C GLN A 120 -9.93 5.32 2.25
N CYS A 121 -10.18 5.28 0.95
CA CYS A 121 -9.30 5.87 -0.07
C CYS A 121 -10.07 6.94 -0.86
N PHE A 122 -9.36 7.94 -1.34
CA PHE A 122 -9.95 9.08 -2.01
C PHE A 122 -9.31 9.28 -3.39
N VAL A 123 -10.12 9.39 -4.43
CA VAL A 123 -9.63 9.50 -5.81
C VAL A 123 -10.53 10.44 -6.61
N LEU A 124 -9.92 11.40 -7.30
CA LEU A 124 -10.69 12.25 -8.23
C LEU A 124 -11.41 11.39 -9.28
N GLU A 125 -12.67 11.73 -9.60
CA GLU A 125 -13.47 11.02 -10.58
C GLU A 125 -12.77 10.91 -11.94
N ASP A 126 -12.09 11.99 -12.35
CA ASP A 126 -11.34 12.06 -13.62
C ASP A 126 -10.03 11.25 -13.63
N ASN A 127 -9.56 10.74 -12.48
CA ASN A 127 -8.40 9.87 -12.40
C ASN A 127 -8.81 8.42 -12.65
N GLU A 128 -9.02 8.03 -13.93
CA GLU A 128 -9.44 6.69 -14.32
C GLU A 128 -8.49 5.61 -13.78
N ILE A 129 -7.18 5.84 -13.87
CA ILE A 129 -6.14 4.89 -13.43
C ILE A 129 -6.24 4.60 -11.93
N GLY A 130 -6.37 5.64 -11.10
CA GLY A 130 -6.55 5.51 -9.66
C GLY A 130 -7.86 4.80 -9.30
N ASN A 131 -8.95 5.14 -10.01
CA ASN A 131 -10.25 4.52 -9.79
C ASN A 131 -10.24 3.01 -10.15
N GLU A 132 -9.60 2.62 -11.26
CA GLU A 132 -9.42 1.23 -11.64
C GLU A 132 -8.52 0.47 -10.65
N PHE A 133 -7.43 1.13 -10.19
CA PHE A 133 -6.50 0.55 -9.23
C PHE A 133 -7.21 0.11 -7.95
N TYR A 134 -7.97 0.97 -7.30
CA TYR A 134 -8.64 0.61 -6.04
C TYR A 134 -9.72 -0.45 -6.26
N ARG A 135 -10.51 -0.39 -7.35
CA ARG A 135 -11.51 -1.44 -7.66
C ARG A 135 -10.87 -2.81 -7.89
N ALA A 136 -9.70 -2.85 -8.56
CA ALA A 136 -8.98 -4.10 -8.81
C ALA A 136 -8.38 -4.70 -7.52
N HIS A 137 -8.23 -3.89 -6.45
CA HIS A 137 -7.54 -4.31 -5.23
C HIS A 137 -8.44 -4.33 -3.98
N GLY A 138 -9.72 -4.71 -4.16
CA GLY A 138 -10.62 -5.02 -3.06
C GLY A 138 -11.28 -3.80 -2.39
N PHE A 139 -11.43 -2.71 -3.13
CA PHE A 139 -12.16 -1.53 -2.67
C PHE A 139 -13.40 -1.29 -3.54
N GLU A 140 -14.49 -0.88 -2.90
CA GLU A 140 -15.74 -0.49 -3.55
C GLU A 140 -16.00 0.99 -3.36
N GLN A 141 -16.57 1.63 -4.39
CA GLN A 141 -16.97 3.02 -4.29
C GLN A 141 -18.21 3.13 -3.40
N ALA A 142 -18.06 3.78 -2.25
CA ALA A 142 -19.12 3.93 -1.26
C ALA A 142 -19.84 5.29 -1.36
N ASP A 143 -19.12 6.36 -1.75
CA ASP A 143 -19.64 7.71 -1.75
C ASP A 143 -18.89 8.58 -2.78
N GLN A 144 -19.36 9.81 -2.93
CA GLN A 144 -18.71 10.90 -3.67
C GLN A 144 -18.79 12.19 -2.86
N ARG A 145 -17.78 13.04 -2.97
CA ARG A 145 -17.79 14.37 -2.37
C ARG A 145 -17.23 15.41 -3.34
N GLU A 146 -17.64 16.66 -3.16
CA GLU A 146 -17.05 17.78 -3.87
C GLU A 146 -15.85 18.31 -3.10
N ILE A 147 -14.74 18.57 -3.81
CA ILE A 147 -13.54 19.18 -3.25
C ILE A 147 -13.12 20.38 -4.12
N GLU A 148 -12.46 21.35 -3.51
CA GLU A 148 -11.89 22.49 -4.21
C GLU A 148 -10.39 22.31 -4.39
N ILE A 149 -9.89 22.43 -5.63
CA ILE A 149 -8.45 22.47 -5.95
C ILE A 149 -8.21 23.79 -6.69
N GLY A 150 -7.45 24.68 -6.07
CA GLY A 150 -7.30 26.04 -6.56
C GLY A 150 -8.64 26.79 -6.55
N SER A 151 -9.13 27.17 -7.73
CA SER A 151 -10.42 27.88 -7.89
C SER A 151 -11.51 27.01 -8.53
N GLU A 152 -11.25 25.73 -8.74
CA GLU A 152 -12.15 24.80 -9.43
C GLU A 152 -12.66 23.72 -8.47
N THR A 153 -13.90 23.26 -8.71
CA THR A 153 -14.55 22.20 -7.93
C THR A 153 -14.46 20.90 -8.69
N PHE A 154 -14.01 19.85 -8.02
CA PHE A 154 -13.88 18.50 -8.55
C PHE A 154 -14.70 17.52 -7.73
N THR A 155 -15.13 16.44 -8.38
CA THR A 155 -15.75 15.29 -7.70
C THR A 155 -14.66 14.30 -7.29
N GLU A 156 -14.69 13.88 -6.04
CA GLU A 156 -13.81 12.85 -5.50
C GLU A 156 -14.63 11.63 -5.08
N ASN A 157 -14.25 10.47 -5.59
CA ASN A 157 -14.81 9.19 -5.20
C ASN A 157 -14.22 8.74 -3.86
N VAL A 158 -15.08 8.26 -2.97
CA VAL A 158 -14.69 7.63 -1.71
C VAL A 158 -14.79 6.13 -1.87
N TYR A 159 -13.68 5.45 -1.66
CA TYR A 159 -13.58 3.99 -1.68
C TYR A 159 -13.44 3.46 -0.26
N VAL A 160 -14.13 2.35 0.04
CA VAL A 160 -13.99 1.57 1.27
C VAL A 160 -13.60 0.16 0.92
N GLU A 161 -12.99 -0.55 1.86
CA GLU A 161 -12.76 -1.98 1.66
C GLU A 161 -14.10 -2.68 1.44
N SER A 162 -14.15 -3.56 0.43
CA SER A 162 -15.32 -4.41 0.22
C SER A 162 -15.53 -5.28 1.44
N ASP A 163 -16.74 -5.32 1.98
CA ASP A 163 -17.13 -6.34 2.93
C ASP A 163 -16.99 -7.71 2.25
N LEU A 164 -15.96 -8.43 2.61
CA LEU A 164 -15.71 -9.75 2.06
C LEU A 164 -16.80 -10.69 2.56
N GLU A 165 -17.77 -10.99 1.68
CA GLU A 165 -18.70 -12.06 1.95
C GLU A 165 -17.90 -13.36 2.11
N ASP A 166 -17.99 -13.94 3.29
CA ASP A 166 -17.80 -15.33 3.66
C ASP A 166 -16.47 -15.81 4.23
N ASP A 167 -15.29 -15.19 4.00
CA ASP A 167 -14.04 -15.74 4.56
C ASP A 167 -13.11 -14.69 5.22
N GLY A 168 -13.45 -13.42 5.26
CA GLY A 168 -12.66 -12.37 5.95
C GLY A 168 -11.31 -12.09 5.34
N GLU A 169 -11.05 -12.50 4.13
CA GLU A 169 -9.79 -12.30 3.42
C GLU A 169 -9.88 -11.18 2.39
N TRP A 170 -9.08 -10.15 2.57
CA TRP A 170 -8.89 -9.09 1.59
C TRP A 170 -8.29 -9.66 0.28
N GLY A 171 -9.01 -9.48 -0.84
CA GLY A 171 -8.80 -10.25 -2.08
C GLY A 171 -7.73 -9.73 -3.03
N ALA A 172 -6.82 -8.83 -2.60
CA ALA A 172 -5.78 -8.35 -3.51
C ALA A 172 -4.82 -9.48 -3.93
N ILE A 173 -4.78 -9.72 -5.23
CA ILE A 173 -3.83 -10.64 -5.86
C ILE A 173 -2.94 -9.82 -6.77
N ASP A 174 -1.65 -10.09 -6.76
CA ASP A 174 -0.66 -9.47 -7.63
C ASP A 174 0.15 -10.54 -8.37
N GLU A 175 0.45 -10.28 -9.64
CA GLU A 175 1.37 -11.08 -10.43
C GLU A 175 2.79 -10.56 -10.20
N VAL A 176 3.61 -11.35 -9.54
CA VAL A 176 4.97 -10.97 -9.15
C VAL A 176 5.98 -11.90 -9.80
N THR A 177 7.01 -11.32 -10.45
CA THR A 177 8.15 -12.10 -10.95
C THR A 177 9.28 -12.10 -9.94
N VAL A 178 9.60 -13.28 -9.40
CA VAL A 178 10.68 -13.49 -8.42
C VAL A 178 11.64 -14.53 -8.96
N ASP A 179 12.93 -14.21 -9.02
CA ASP A 179 13.99 -15.11 -9.54
C ASP A 179 13.71 -15.68 -10.94
N GLY A 180 12.96 -14.93 -11.76
CA GLY A 180 12.58 -15.34 -13.14
C GLY A 180 11.37 -16.27 -13.20
N GLU A 181 10.71 -16.55 -12.08
CA GLU A 181 9.43 -17.26 -12.01
C GLU A 181 8.29 -16.27 -11.73
N THR A 182 7.18 -16.40 -12.46
CA THR A 182 5.95 -15.65 -12.19
C THR A 182 5.11 -16.40 -11.16
N VAL A 183 4.71 -15.69 -10.11
CA VAL A 183 3.83 -16.20 -9.04
C VAL A 183 2.69 -15.23 -8.79
N TYR A 184 1.56 -15.76 -8.33
CA TYR A 184 0.37 -15.00 -7.97
C TYR A 184 0.31 -14.90 -6.45
N VAL A 185 0.49 -13.71 -5.91
CA VAL A 185 0.58 -13.45 -4.47
C VAL A 185 -0.77 -13.00 -3.93
N SER A 186 -1.32 -13.75 -2.96
CA SER A 186 -2.53 -13.35 -2.24
C SER A 186 -2.13 -12.57 -0.99
N TYR A 187 -2.39 -11.27 -0.97
CA TYR A 187 -2.08 -10.42 0.17
C TYR A 187 -3.09 -10.57 1.32
N GLY A 188 -4.29 -11.08 1.05
CA GLY A 188 -5.25 -11.45 2.07
C GLY A 188 -4.79 -12.66 2.90
N GLU A 189 -4.02 -13.56 2.29
CA GLU A 189 -3.50 -14.74 2.97
C GLU A 189 -2.10 -14.48 3.56
N ALA A 190 -2.05 -13.68 4.62
CA ALA A 190 -0.82 -13.28 5.27
C ALA A 190 -0.53 -14.07 6.55
N ALA A 191 0.75 -14.33 6.80
CA ALA A 191 1.22 -14.89 8.05
C ALA A 191 2.24 -13.95 8.70
N ARG A 192 2.03 -13.58 9.98
CA ARG A 192 2.86 -12.61 10.68
C ARG A 192 4.33 -13.05 10.75
N GLY A 193 5.23 -12.23 10.21
CA GLY A 193 6.68 -12.36 10.33
C GLY A 193 7.28 -11.45 11.41
N SER A 194 8.58 -11.55 11.63
CA SER A 194 9.31 -10.73 12.62
C SER A 194 9.70 -9.34 12.10
N LYS A 195 9.72 -9.16 10.78
CA LYS A 195 10.06 -7.90 10.10
C LYS A 195 8.90 -7.40 9.24
N ALA A 196 8.24 -8.29 8.52
CA ALA A 196 7.08 -8.05 7.69
C ALA A 196 6.30 -9.36 7.51
N PRO A 197 5.04 -9.35 7.05
CA PRO A 197 4.28 -10.56 6.79
C PRO A 197 4.94 -11.48 5.74
N PHE A 198 4.52 -12.74 5.75
CA PHE A 198 4.73 -13.68 4.67
C PHE A 198 3.39 -13.87 3.96
N TYR A 199 3.34 -13.63 2.67
CA TYR A 199 2.14 -13.78 1.86
C TYR A 199 2.13 -15.11 1.12
N THR A 200 0.95 -15.71 0.97
CA THR A 200 0.84 -16.95 0.19
C THR A 200 1.03 -16.65 -1.29
N ALA A 201 1.91 -17.41 -1.94
CA ALA A 201 2.16 -17.34 -3.37
C ALA A 201 1.70 -18.63 -4.06
N TYR A 202 1.04 -18.48 -5.21
CA TYR A 202 0.46 -19.54 -6.03
C TYR A 202 1.13 -19.59 -7.39
N ARG A 203 1.05 -20.75 -8.07
CA ARG A 203 1.53 -20.89 -9.46
C ARG A 203 0.56 -20.33 -10.49
N THR A 204 -0.71 -20.25 -10.14
CA THR A 204 -1.78 -19.81 -11.04
C THR A 204 -2.73 -18.85 -10.30
N GLU A 205 -3.40 -18.00 -11.05
CA GLU A 205 -4.37 -17.03 -10.55
C GLU A 205 -5.56 -17.71 -9.83
N GLU A 206 -5.93 -18.93 -10.24
CA GLU A 206 -7.03 -19.68 -9.62
C GLU A 206 -6.71 -20.21 -8.22
N ARG A 207 -5.49 -19.99 -7.71
CA ARG A 207 -5.05 -20.37 -6.35
C ARG A 207 -5.28 -21.84 -5.98
N ALA A 208 -5.22 -22.74 -6.96
CA ALA A 208 -5.54 -24.16 -6.75
C ALA A 208 -4.54 -24.86 -5.83
N GLU A 209 -3.27 -24.46 -5.83
CA GLU A 209 -2.21 -25.07 -5.03
C GLU A 209 -1.19 -24.02 -4.59
N ARG A 210 -1.00 -23.91 -3.27
CA ARG A 210 0.07 -23.06 -2.69
C ARG A 210 1.42 -23.53 -3.18
N TYR A 211 2.19 -22.58 -3.72
CA TYR A 211 3.52 -22.84 -4.24
C TYR A 211 4.63 -22.45 -3.26
N ALA A 212 4.55 -21.24 -2.71
CA ALA A 212 5.58 -20.65 -1.87
C ALA A 212 5.00 -19.67 -0.86
N TRP A 213 5.87 -19.06 -0.07
CA TRP A 213 5.61 -17.87 0.69
C TRP A 213 6.44 -16.71 0.11
N LEU A 214 5.84 -15.56 -0.15
CA LEU A 214 6.56 -14.33 -0.46
C LEU A 214 6.90 -13.63 0.85
N CYS A 215 8.17 -13.30 1.06
CA CYS A 215 8.60 -12.50 2.20
C CYS A 215 8.27 -11.01 1.95
N GLY A 216 7.36 -10.42 2.68
CA GLY A 216 6.99 -9.01 2.54
C GLY A 216 8.09 -8.01 2.88
N ASN A 217 9.21 -8.46 3.49
CA ASN A 217 10.34 -7.57 3.79
C ASN A 217 11.36 -7.43 2.65
N CYS A 218 11.53 -8.46 1.82
CA CYS A 218 12.55 -8.45 0.75
C CYS A 218 12.11 -9.17 -0.51
N GLU A 219 10.82 -9.50 -0.62
CA GLU A 219 10.16 -10.06 -1.80
C GLU A 219 10.78 -11.37 -2.33
N SER A 220 11.49 -12.08 -1.49
CA SER A 220 12.06 -13.38 -1.84
C SER A 220 11.08 -14.50 -1.54
N ILE A 221 11.00 -15.48 -2.42
CA ILE A 221 10.32 -16.76 -2.20
C ILE A 221 11.27 -17.85 -1.67
N ASP A 222 12.56 -17.54 -1.55
CA ASP A 222 13.56 -18.46 -0.97
C ASP A 222 13.43 -18.48 0.56
N ASN A 223 12.58 -19.38 1.05
CA ASN A 223 12.29 -19.51 2.46
C ASN A 223 12.50 -20.96 2.92
N ALA A 224 13.16 -21.12 4.05
CA ALA A 224 13.22 -22.40 4.75
C ALA A 224 11.95 -22.58 5.61
N MET A 225 11.31 -23.74 5.51
CA MET A 225 10.18 -24.13 6.37
C MET A 225 10.50 -25.44 7.07
N ASP A 226 10.33 -25.47 8.39
CA ASP A 226 10.50 -26.70 9.16
C ASP A 226 9.18 -27.51 9.28
N ALA A 227 9.27 -28.70 9.81
CA ALA A 227 8.13 -29.60 10.02
C ALA A 227 7.07 -29.05 11.02
N MET A 228 7.39 -27.98 11.75
CA MET A 228 6.50 -27.30 12.69
C MET A 228 5.83 -26.05 12.06
N GLY A 229 6.06 -25.79 10.78
CA GLY A 229 5.51 -24.63 10.07
C GLY A 229 6.17 -23.30 10.41
N ARG A 230 7.37 -23.31 11.01
CA ARG A 230 8.20 -22.10 11.15
C ARG A 230 8.78 -21.77 9.78
N ILE A 231 8.75 -20.51 9.43
CA ILE A 231 9.31 -20.00 8.17
C ILE A 231 10.45 -19.05 8.50
N GLU A 232 11.55 -19.16 7.77
CA GLU A 232 12.67 -18.23 7.80
C GLU A 232 13.04 -17.85 6.37
N CYS A 233 13.05 -16.56 6.08
CA CYS A 233 13.53 -16.05 4.80
C CYS A 233 15.05 -16.14 4.74
N ASN A 234 15.59 -16.88 3.77
CA ASN A 234 17.02 -17.08 3.60
C ASN A 234 17.74 -15.79 3.17
N ASN A 235 17.02 -14.86 2.54
CA ASN A 235 17.60 -13.60 2.07
C ASN A 235 17.74 -12.55 3.19
N CYS A 236 16.69 -12.28 3.97
CA CYS A 236 16.70 -11.19 4.95
C CYS A 236 16.58 -11.63 6.41
N GLY A 237 16.37 -12.93 6.67
CA GLY A 237 16.21 -13.48 8.02
C GLY A 237 14.87 -13.05 8.69
N ASN A 238 13.86 -12.67 7.93
CA ASN A 238 12.49 -12.53 8.43
C ASN A 238 11.99 -13.89 8.91
N ARG A 239 11.30 -13.97 10.06
CA ARG A 239 10.91 -15.24 10.69
C ARG A 239 9.46 -15.23 11.12
N ARG A 240 8.73 -16.29 10.76
CA ARG A 240 7.43 -16.63 11.31
C ARG A 240 7.60 -17.70 12.40
N LYS A 241 7.02 -17.47 13.57
CA LYS A 241 6.91 -18.51 14.61
C LYS A 241 5.86 -19.53 14.20
N ALA A 242 6.05 -20.80 14.58
CA ALA A 242 5.01 -21.82 14.45
C ALA A 242 3.71 -21.33 15.14
N THR A 243 2.58 -21.58 14.54
CA THR A 243 1.28 -21.48 15.21
C THR A 243 1.31 -22.45 16.40
N ARG A 244 0.97 -21.98 17.61
CA ARG A 244 0.87 -22.86 18.78
C ARG A 244 -0.09 -24.01 18.45
N TRP A 245 0.38 -25.23 18.62
CA TRP A 245 -0.44 -26.40 18.34
C TRP A 245 -1.45 -26.76 19.45
N ASP A 246 -1.49 -25.96 20.51
CA ASP A 246 -2.51 -25.98 21.57
C ASP A 246 -3.85 -25.32 21.16
N SER A 247 -3.97 -24.67 20.00
CA SER A 247 -5.25 -24.15 19.49
C SER A 247 -6.01 -25.10 18.55
N ALA A 248 -5.47 -26.29 18.26
CA ALA A 248 -6.10 -27.26 17.36
C ALA A 248 -6.97 -28.33 18.06
N HIS A 249 -7.14 -28.26 19.40
CA HIS A 249 -7.88 -29.24 20.17
C HIS A 249 -8.63 -28.61 21.38
N LEU A 250 -9.49 -27.61 21.10
CA LEU A 250 -10.56 -27.24 22.01
C LEU A 250 -11.84 -27.00 21.26
#